data_4aa5f1739960d97e75eb81253ec73a12
#
_entry.id   4aa5f1739960d97e75eb81253ec73a12
#
_cell.length_a   1.000
_cell.length_b   1.000
_cell.length_c   1.000
_cell.angle_alpha   90.00
_cell.angle_beta   90.00
_cell.angle_gamma   90.00
#
_symmetry.space_group_name_H-M   'P 1'
#
loop_
_entity.id
_entity.type
_entity.pdbx_description
1 polymer ?
#
loop_
_entity_poly.entity_id
_entity_poly.type
_entity_poly.pdbx_seq_one_letter_code
_entity_poly.pdbx_strand_id
1 'polypeptide(L)'
;MGTWNEFIIDEGRPPEWPYPVKFGEERQIDTDVLVIGGGIAGCWSAISAARQGVRVALLEKGNTERSGSGGPGCDHWCNAPCNPLSRVDPDEWAEHMADKPYCNAIGMQIQCRENYDTLLEMEQMGGKIRDTGDDFVGAEGRDEATKLMISPRYGRWHNSVLDPDFGTPEYNPPEKRNNVVIRVWGSTFKPALKKECQRLGVQIFDRVMGTSVLNEGGKQGARVVGATGINARTGEFLIFRAKAVVITTASAGSLWLMSMEHGAYSTMHARTTSGDGMAMAWRAGAELTCMEKAGSITTGTGIKHRWYTGAGDASYENVAIVDANGQKLPYGTQGWIDAGTQIVPPALNEEIHKGILSGKYALPFYGDFPAMKETDRRATWKLMLTEESTTKVMVESMEEGGFDGARDQIMSYKFLEGQVSPQWRNANNGGGILTDWDLKTTVDGLYAAGTTLYCPEDHSFCAATGRYAGRKAAAYVKAAPEVEICRAQVDKEKARVLAPTTRTSGI
;
A
#
# COMPACT_ATOMS: atom_id res chain seq x y z
N MET A 1 26.03 -31.73 -13.88
CA MET A 1 25.32 -31.27 -12.67
C MET A 1 23.83 -31.51 -12.92
N GLY A 2 23.19 -32.33 -12.09
CA GLY A 2 21.77 -32.56 -12.16
C GLY A 2 20.97 -31.27 -11.88
N THR A 3 19.74 -31.26 -12.32
CA THR A 3 18.84 -30.16 -12.05
C THR A 3 18.45 -30.14 -10.53
N TRP A 4 17.98 -29.02 -10.02
CA TRP A 4 17.47 -28.93 -8.65
C TRP A 4 16.34 -29.93 -8.37
N ASN A 5 15.53 -30.24 -9.39
CA ASN A 5 14.47 -31.24 -9.28
C ASN A 5 15.06 -32.67 -9.13
N GLU A 6 16.08 -33.01 -9.87
CA GLU A 6 16.78 -34.32 -9.72
C GLU A 6 17.40 -34.42 -8.33
N PHE A 7 18.04 -33.35 -7.85
CA PHE A 7 18.58 -33.31 -6.49
C PHE A 7 17.49 -33.52 -5.42
N ILE A 8 16.33 -32.87 -5.53
CA ILE A 8 15.23 -33.05 -4.59
C ILE A 8 14.66 -34.48 -4.65
N ILE A 9 14.58 -35.07 -5.84
CA ILE A 9 14.05 -36.42 -6.02
C ILE A 9 15.04 -37.47 -5.48
N ASP A 10 16.33 -37.29 -5.75
CA ASP A 10 17.34 -38.29 -5.45
C ASP A 10 17.90 -38.18 -4.01
N GLU A 11 18.04 -36.96 -3.48
CA GLU A 11 18.70 -36.69 -2.21
C GLU A 11 17.74 -36.15 -1.15
N GLY A 12 16.59 -35.61 -1.55
CA GLY A 12 15.70 -34.87 -0.67
C GLY A 12 14.37 -35.56 -0.39
N ARG A 13 14.14 -35.99 0.82
CA ARG A 13 12.77 -36.08 1.29
C ARG A 13 12.26 -34.66 1.50
N PRO A 14 11.03 -34.31 1.01
CA PRO A 14 10.41 -33.05 1.38
C PRO A 14 10.45 -32.94 2.90
N PRO A 15 10.85 -31.82 3.49
CA PRO A 15 10.84 -31.66 4.93
C PRO A 15 9.41 -31.92 5.43
N GLU A 16 9.28 -32.63 6.53
CA GLU A 16 7.99 -32.82 7.16
C GLU A 16 7.35 -31.47 7.47
N TRP A 17 6.05 -31.38 7.24
CA TRP A 17 5.32 -30.17 7.59
C TRP A 17 5.37 -29.97 9.12
N PRO A 18 5.94 -28.87 9.63
CA PRO A 18 6.30 -28.76 11.05
C PRO A 18 5.11 -28.44 11.96
N TYR A 19 3.91 -28.30 11.41
CA TYR A 19 2.71 -27.94 12.18
C TYR A 19 1.72 -29.10 12.22
N PRO A 20 0.97 -29.26 13.32
CA PRO A 20 -0.08 -30.27 13.40
C PRO A 20 -1.16 -29.96 12.35
N VAL A 21 -1.57 -30.98 11.60
CA VAL A 21 -2.66 -30.86 10.63
C VAL A 21 -3.98 -31.05 11.37
N LYS A 22 -4.92 -30.12 11.17
CA LYS A 22 -6.21 -30.03 11.87
C LYS A 22 -7.37 -29.87 10.91
N PHE A 23 -7.30 -30.52 9.75
CA PHE A 23 -8.40 -30.49 8.79
C PHE A 23 -9.69 -31.02 9.40
N GLY A 24 -10.74 -30.22 9.33
CA GLY A 24 -12.03 -30.58 9.89
C GLY A 24 -12.28 -30.09 11.31
N GLU A 25 -11.25 -29.76 12.09
CA GLU A 25 -11.45 -29.11 13.38
C GLU A 25 -12.02 -27.70 13.21
N GLU A 26 -12.85 -27.29 14.17
CA GLU A 26 -13.48 -25.98 14.18
C GLU A 26 -13.23 -25.27 15.50
N ARG A 27 -13.08 -23.96 15.45
CA ARG A 27 -13.04 -23.12 16.62
C ARG A 27 -13.86 -21.86 16.42
N GLN A 28 -14.78 -21.57 17.34
CA GLN A 28 -15.54 -20.32 17.34
C GLN A 28 -14.88 -19.28 18.23
N ILE A 29 -14.88 -18.05 17.76
CA ILE A 29 -14.38 -16.86 18.43
C ILE A 29 -15.47 -15.79 18.42
N ASP A 30 -15.73 -15.21 19.60
CA ASP A 30 -16.71 -14.14 19.76
C ASP A 30 -16.00 -12.80 19.98
N THR A 31 -16.37 -11.82 19.17
CA THR A 31 -15.85 -10.45 19.24
C THR A 31 -16.95 -9.44 18.93
N ASP A 32 -16.72 -8.15 19.15
CA ASP A 32 -17.69 -7.12 18.78
C ASP A 32 -17.39 -6.63 17.36
N VAL A 33 -16.11 -6.35 17.06
CA VAL A 33 -15.63 -5.95 15.74
C VAL A 33 -14.59 -6.96 15.25
N LEU A 34 -14.79 -7.47 14.04
CA LEU A 34 -13.81 -8.30 13.34
C LEU A 34 -13.16 -7.48 12.22
N VAL A 35 -11.84 -7.42 12.20
CA VAL A 35 -11.07 -6.80 11.10
C VAL A 35 -10.40 -7.90 10.28
N ILE A 36 -10.60 -7.87 8.97
CA ILE A 36 -10.02 -8.84 8.03
C ILE A 36 -8.95 -8.16 7.19
N GLY A 37 -7.69 -8.54 7.41
CA GLY A 37 -6.49 -7.97 6.81
C GLY A 37 -5.70 -7.13 7.82
N GLY A 38 -4.50 -7.58 8.19
CA GLY A 38 -3.61 -6.95 9.17
C GLY A 38 -2.61 -5.95 8.56
N GLY A 39 -2.94 -5.34 7.42
CA GLY A 39 -2.17 -4.25 6.82
C GLY A 39 -2.24 -2.95 7.64
N ILE A 40 -1.80 -1.83 7.07
CA ILE A 40 -1.88 -0.51 7.73
C ILE A 40 -3.33 -0.18 8.08
N ALA A 41 -4.25 -0.26 7.12
CA ALA A 41 -5.67 0.03 7.34
C ALA A 41 -6.28 -0.85 8.43
N GLY A 42 -5.98 -2.15 8.43
CA GLY A 42 -6.51 -3.08 9.41
C GLY A 42 -5.99 -2.83 10.83
N CYS A 43 -4.70 -2.58 10.98
CA CYS A 43 -4.15 -2.21 12.28
C CYS A 43 -4.78 -0.93 12.84
N TRP A 44 -4.93 0.09 12.00
CA TRP A 44 -5.58 1.35 12.39
C TRP A 44 -7.06 1.16 12.72
N SER A 45 -7.78 0.32 11.94
CA SER A 45 -9.17 -0.03 12.26
C SER A 45 -9.28 -0.72 13.62
N ALA A 46 -8.42 -1.69 13.87
CA ALA A 46 -8.42 -2.43 15.12
C ALA A 46 -8.07 -1.55 16.32
N ILE A 47 -7.02 -0.70 16.20
CA ILE A 47 -6.62 0.26 17.24
C ILE A 47 -7.75 1.23 17.56
N SER A 48 -8.32 1.84 16.52
CA SER A 48 -9.40 2.83 16.70
C SER A 48 -10.65 2.23 17.32
N ALA A 49 -11.02 1.01 16.93
CA ALA A 49 -12.16 0.31 17.53
C ALA A 49 -11.87 -0.06 18.99
N ALA A 50 -10.70 -0.64 19.27
CA ALA A 50 -10.33 -1.04 20.63
C ALA A 50 -10.27 0.15 21.61
N ARG A 51 -9.80 1.31 21.16
CA ARG A 51 -9.81 2.55 21.95
C ARG A 51 -11.22 3.04 22.31
N GLN A 52 -12.24 2.57 21.60
CA GLN A 52 -13.65 2.82 21.95
C GLN A 52 -14.21 1.82 22.97
N GLY A 53 -13.39 0.92 23.52
CA GLY A 53 -13.77 -0.01 24.55
C GLY A 53 -14.54 -1.24 24.07
N VAL A 54 -14.51 -1.56 22.77
CA VAL A 54 -15.12 -2.77 22.22
C VAL A 54 -14.08 -3.88 22.02
N ARG A 55 -14.52 -5.16 22.05
CA ARG A 55 -13.64 -6.30 21.79
C ARG A 55 -13.35 -6.38 20.30
N VAL A 56 -12.08 -6.54 19.95
CA VAL A 56 -11.63 -6.59 18.55
C VAL A 56 -10.81 -7.83 18.26
N ALA A 57 -11.13 -8.52 17.18
CA ALA A 57 -10.30 -9.55 16.58
C ALA A 57 -9.76 -9.07 15.22
N LEU A 58 -8.51 -9.39 14.91
CA LEU A 58 -7.83 -9.04 13.67
C LEU A 58 -7.27 -10.30 12.99
N LEU A 59 -7.70 -10.58 11.77
CA LEU A 59 -7.22 -11.67 10.95
C LEU A 59 -6.17 -11.20 9.95
N GLU A 60 -5.06 -11.94 9.88
CA GLU A 60 -4.03 -11.70 8.89
C GLU A 60 -3.53 -13.02 8.28
N LYS A 61 -3.60 -13.16 6.96
CA LYS A 61 -3.13 -14.36 6.27
C LYS A 61 -1.62 -14.54 6.30
N GLY A 62 -0.88 -13.46 6.46
CA GLY A 62 0.56 -13.44 6.67
C GLY A 62 0.93 -13.28 8.14
N ASN A 63 1.72 -12.25 8.43
CA ASN A 63 2.07 -11.84 9.79
C ASN A 63 1.83 -10.34 9.93
N THR A 64 1.01 -9.94 10.86
CA THR A 64 0.59 -8.55 11.08
C THR A 64 1.75 -7.58 11.20
N GLU A 65 2.90 -8.01 11.72
CA GLU A 65 4.07 -7.15 11.88
C GLU A 65 4.69 -6.68 10.55
N ARG A 66 4.59 -7.53 9.50
CA ARG A 66 5.26 -7.28 8.21
C ARG A 66 4.38 -7.59 7.01
N SER A 67 3.08 -7.72 7.19
CA SER A 67 2.16 -7.99 6.08
C SER A 67 1.72 -6.72 5.35
N GLY A 68 1.29 -6.93 4.10
CA GLY A 68 0.83 -5.87 3.21
C GLY A 68 1.96 -5.05 2.62
N SER A 69 1.62 -4.11 1.75
CA SER A 69 2.58 -3.23 1.08
C SER A 69 3.38 -2.37 2.07
N GLY A 70 2.72 -1.86 3.11
CA GLY A 70 3.39 -1.12 4.17
C GLY A 70 4.13 -1.99 5.19
N GLY A 71 4.19 -3.31 5.01
CA GLY A 71 4.88 -4.22 5.93
C GLY A 71 6.37 -3.94 6.05
N PRO A 72 7.05 -3.71 4.98
CA PRO A 72 8.48 -3.37 4.96
C PRO A 72 8.76 -1.93 5.31
N GLY A 73 7.84 -1.04 5.03
CA GLY A 73 7.92 0.38 5.28
C GLY A 73 7.32 1.22 4.17
N CYS A 74 7.44 2.51 4.32
CA CYS A 74 7.23 3.53 3.30
C CYS A 74 8.13 4.72 3.66
N ASP A 75 8.57 5.48 2.68
CA ASP A 75 9.41 6.65 2.93
C ASP A 75 8.65 7.97 2.87
N HIS A 76 7.39 7.93 2.45
CA HIS A 76 6.56 9.12 2.28
C HIS A 76 5.13 8.91 2.79
N TRP A 77 4.49 10.02 3.14
CA TRP A 77 3.13 10.10 3.65
C TRP A 77 2.41 11.20 2.90
N CYS A 78 1.57 10.82 1.95
CA CYS A 78 0.95 11.72 0.99
C CYS A 78 -0.32 12.39 1.53
N ASN A 79 -0.70 13.48 0.88
CA ASN A 79 -1.97 14.19 1.13
C ASN A 79 -2.20 14.54 2.61
N ALA A 80 -1.19 15.17 3.22
CA ALA A 80 -1.25 15.64 4.60
C ALA A 80 -1.40 17.18 4.68
N PRO A 81 -2.47 17.79 4.15
CA PRO A 81 -2.63 19.24 4.13
C PRO A 81 -2.79 19.87 5.51
N CYS A 82 -3.12 19.08 6.53
CA CYS A 82 -3.23 19.56 7.91
C CYS A 82 -1.87 19.65 8.64
N ASN A 83 -0.75 19.30 8.01
CA ASN A 83 0.55 19.44 8.65
C ASN A 83 0.94 20.93 8.79
N PRO A 84 1.78 21.29 9.77
CA PRO A 84 2.09 22.70 10.09
C PRO A 84 2.86 23.44 9.00
N LEU A 85 3.40 22.75 8.01
CA LEU A 85 4.18 23.31 6.92
C LEU A 85 3.37 23.40 5.61
N SER A 86 2.16 22.89 5.63
CA SER A 86 1.26 22.94 4.47
C SER A 86 0.85 24.37 4.14
N ARG A 87 0.65 24.61 2.86
CA ARG A 87 0.23 25.93 2.32
C ARG A 87 -1.13 25.87 1.63
N VAL A 88 -1.82 24.77 1.79
CA VAL A 88 -3.13 24.58 1.16
C VAL A 88 -4.20 24.31 2.22
N ASP A 89 -5.41 24.74 1.93
CA ASP A 89 -6.57 24.39 2.75
C ASP A 89 -6.91 22.91 2.57
N PRO A 90 -7.20 22.16 3.64
CA PRO A 90 -7.48 20.72 3.56
C PRO A 90 -8.72 20.38 2.73
N ASP A 91 -9.75 21.22 2.73
CA ASP A 91 -10.97 20.96 1.95
C ASP A 91 -10.77 21.26 0.47
N GLU A 92 -10.11 22.38 0.14
CA GLU A 92 -9.74 22.70 -1.24
C GLU A 92 -8.82 21.62 -1.80
N TRP A 93 -7.89 21.12 -0.98
CA TRP A 93 -7.02 20.03 -1.40
C TRP A 93 -7.76 18.72 -1.62
N ALA A 94 -8.70 18.38 -0.76
CA ALA A 94 -9.53 17.19 -0.90
C ALA A 94 -10.41 17.26 -2.16
N GLU A 95 -11.01 18.40 -2.44
CA GLU A 95 -11.78 18.65 -3.64
C GLU A 95 -10.91 18.50 -4.90
N HIS A 96 -9.75 19.15 -4.93
CA HIS A 96 -8.78 19.01 -6.02
C HIS A 96 -8.37 17.56 -6.27
N MET A 97 -8.14 16.78 -5.20
CA MET A 97 -7.78 15.37 -5.32
C MET A 97 -8.96 14.50 -5.76
N ALA A 98 -10.17 14.85 -5.33
CA ALA A 98 -11.39 14.12 -5.67
C ALA A 98 -11.84 14.32 -7.13
N ASP A 99 -11.46 15.43 -7.74
CA ASP A 99 -11.77 15.73 -9.16
C ASP A 99 -11.03 14.85 -10.16
N LYS A 100 -10.15 14.00 -9.69
CA LYS A 100 -9.41 13.07 -10.54
C LYS A 100 -10.26 11.86 -10.94
N PRO A 101 -10.12 11.37 -12.18
CA PRO A 101 -10.84 10.17 -12.62
C PRO A 101 -10.60 8.98 -11.66
N TYR A 102 -11.68 8.27 -11.33
CA TYR A 102 -11.64 7.10 -10.46
C TYR A 102 -11.10 7.35 -9.05
N CYS A 103 -11.23 8.55 -8.54
CA CYS A 103 -10.90 8.88 -7.16
C CYS A 103 -12.09 8.62 -6.24
N ASN A 104 -11.82 8.09 -5.05
CA ASN A 104 -12.81 8.00 -3.98
C ASN A 104 -12.86 9.31 -3.21
N ALA A 105 -13.82 10.18 -3.55
CA ALA A 105 -13.95 11.51 -2.94
C ALA A 105 -14.14 11.45 -1.41
N ILE A 106 -14.95 10.51 -0.93
CA ILE A 106 -15.16 10.29 0.51
C ILE A 106 -13.85 9.92 1.20
N GLY A 107 -13.13 8.97 0.64
CA GLY A 107 -11.84 8.53 1.17
C GLY A 107 -10.80 9.65 1.14
N MET A 108 -10.78 10.48 0.09
CA MET A 108 -9.90 11.64 -0.01
C MET A 108 -10.20 12.69 1.06
N GLN A 109 -11.47 13.00 1.28
CA GLN A 109 -11.87 13.94 2.33
C GLN A 109 -11.41 13.44 3.71
N ILE A 110 -11.63 12.17 4.00
CA ILE A 110 -11.18 11.55 5.25
C ILE A 110 -9.64 11.60 5.35
N GLN A 111 -8.94 11.27 4.28
CA GLN A 111 -7.48 11.32 4.26
C GLN A 111 -6.97 12.73 4.54
N CYS A 112 -7.43 13.73 3.81
CA CYS A 112 -6.96 15.10 3.96
C CYS A 112 -7.20 15.64 5.38
N ARG A 113 -8.29 15.26 6.01
CA ARG A 113 -8.62 15.70 7.36
C ARG A 113 -7.91 14.95 8.48
N GLU A 114 -7.67 13.66 8.33
CA GLU A 114 -7.16 12.82 9.43
C GLU A 114 -5.69 12.40 9.27
N ASN A 115 -5.12 12.63 8.12
CA ASN A 115 -3.83 12.07 7.75
C ASN A 115 -2.70 12.52 8.70
N TYR A 116 -2.60 13.80 9.00
CA TYR A 116 -1.57 14.30 9.88
C TYR A 116 -1.75 13.81 11.32
N ASP A 117 -2.99 13.68 11.80
CA ASP A 117 -3.29 13.10 13.11
C ASP A 117 -2.80 11.65 13.21
N THR A 118 -2.92 10.87 12.11
CA THR A 118 -2.40 9.50 12.10
C THR A 118 -0.89 9.46 12.26
N LEU A 119 -0.17 10.42 11.71
CA LEU A 119 1.29 10.55 11.92
C LEU A 119 1.63 10.89 13.37
N LEU A 120 0.92 11.85 13.97
CA LEU A 120 1.15 12.22 15.37
C LEU A 120 0.88 11.05 16.31
N GLU A 121 -0.20 10.31 16.09
CA GLU A 121 -0.49 9.09 16.85
C GLU A 121 0.55 7.99 16.57
N MET A 122 1.04 7.87 15.33
CA MET A 122 2.11 6.93 14.97
C MET A 122 3.38 7.23 15.74
N GLU A 123 3.75 8.51 15.87
CA GLU A 123 4.92 8.94 16.64
C GLU A 123 4.77 8.56 18.12
N GLN A 124 3.58 8.77 18.70
CA GLN A 124 3.26 8.36 20.08
C GLN A 124 3.36 6.84 20.28
N MET A 125 3.05 6.05 19.27
CA MET A 125 3.18 4.60 19.27
C MET A 125 4.63 4.10 19.05
N GLY A 126 5.56 5.00 18.74
CA GLY A 126 6.97 4.71 18.51
C GLY A 126 7.38 4.60 17.05
N GLY A 127 6.54 5.04 16.11
CA GLY A 127 6.94 5.23 14.72
C GLY A 127 7.81 6.48 14.57
N LYS A 128 8.86 6.44 13.74
CA LYS A 128 9.73 7.59 13.51
C LYS A 128 9.19 8.44 12.35
N ILE A 129 8.82 9.69 12.64
CA ILE A 129 8.32 10.65 11.65
C ILE A 129 9.14 11.93 11.53
N ARG A 130 10.08 12.15 12.47
CA ARG A 130 10.91 13.37 12.53
C ARG A 130 12.39 13.03 12.56
N ASP A 131 13.20 13.96 12.05
CA ASP A 131 14.65 13.87 12.12
C ASP A 131 15.17 14.41 13.47
N THR A 132 14.77 13.75 14.57
CA THR A 132 15.16 14.14 15.94
C THR A 132 16.62 13.88 16.27
N GLY A 133 17.30 13.09 15.44
CA GLY A 133 18.73 12.81 15.58
C GLY A 133 19.63 13.82 14.85
N ASP A 134 19.02 14.80 14.19
CA ASP A 134 19.73 15.79 13.37
C ASP A 134 20.60 15.15 12.26
N ASP A 135 20.15 14.00 11.75
CA ASP A 135 20.86 13.24 10.71
C ASP A 135 20.94 13.99 9.37
N PHE A 136 19.96 14.87 9.10
CA PHE A 136 19.78 15.54 7.81
C PHE A 136 19.74 17.07 7.91
N VAL A 137 20.44 17.65 8.87
CA VAL A 137 20.58 19.11 9.00
C VAL A 137 21.08 19.72 7.70
N GLY A 138 20.36 20.74 7.23
CA GLY A 138 20.68 21.47 6.01
C GLY A 138 20.21 20.80 4.72
N ALA A 139 19.49 19.68 4.78
CA ALA A 139 18.79 19.12 3.63
C ALA A 139 17.61 20.02 3.22
N GLU A 140 17.32 20.11 1.91
CA GLU A 140 16.32 21.03 1.35
C GLU A 140 14.91 20.82 1.92
N GLY A 141 14.54 19.58 2.19
CA GLY A 141 13.22 19.23 2.70
C GLY A 141 13.08 19.25 4.22
N ARG A 142 14.16 19.49 4.97
CA ARG A 142 14.13 19.49 6.43
C ARG A 142 13.66 20.82 6.98
N ASP A 143 12.61 20.81 7.78
CA ASP A 143 12.19 21.96 8.56
C ASP A 143 12.87 21.96 9.93
N GLU A 144 13.60 23.04 10.22
CA GLU A 144 14.42 23.11 11.42
C GLU A 144 13.59 23.23 12.71
N ALA A 145 12.40 23.80 12.65
CA ALA A 145 11.55 24.01 13.82
C ALA A 145 10.82 22.72 14.22
N THR A 146 10.20 22.04 13.25
CA THR A 146 9.38 20.86 13.49
C THR A 146 10.14 19.55 13.36
N LYS A 147 11.33 19.57 12.75
CA LYS A 147 12.14 18.41 12.38
C LYS A 147 11.44 17.46 11.39
N LEU A 148 10.37 17.90 10.76
CA LEU A 148 9.72 17.16 9.69
C LEU A 148 10.59 17.20 8.44
N MET A 149 10.54 16.09 7.70
CA MET A 149 11.15 15.98 6.38
C MET A 149 10.05 16.12 5.33
N ILE A 150 9.98 17.28 4.68
CA ILE A 150 9.05 17.49 3.58
C ILE A 150 9.68 16.98 2.29
N SER A 151 8.91 16.32 1.45
CA SER A 151 9.35 16.02 0.11
C SER A 151 9.21 17.28 -0.75
N PRO A 152 10.33 17.96 -1.09
CA PRO A 152 10.25 19.27 -1.72
C PRO A 152 9.69 19.20 -3.14
N ARG A 153 9.66 18.02 -3.73
CA ARG A 153 9.28 17.82 -5.12
C ARG A 153 8.01 17.01 -5.32
N TYR A 154 7.62 16.22 -4.34
CA TYR A 154 6.34 15.50 -4.38
C TYR A 154 5.13 16.44 -4.40
N GLY A 155 5.24 17.59 -3.79
CA GLY A 155 4.19 18.61 -3.84
C GLY A 155 3.88 19.18 -5.22
N ARG A 156 4.80 19.10 -6.18
CA ARG A 156 4.56 19.47 -7.58
C ARG A 156 3.47 18.67 -8.22
N TRP A 157 3.50 17.44 -7.91
CA TRP A 157 2.72 16.39 -8.48
C TRP A 157 1.24 16.60 -8.38
N HIS A 158 0.87 17.12 -7.26
CA HIS A 158 -0.50 17.39 -6.97
C HIS A 158 -0.97 18.74 -7.58
N ASN A 159 -0.03 19.60 -7.96
CA ASN A 159 -0.38 20.97 -8.37
C ASN A 159 -0.64 21.20 -9.84
N SER A 160 -0.28 20.28 -10.71
CA SER A 160 -0.22 20.75 -12.08
C SER A 160 -0.33 19.66 -13.14
N VAL A 161 -1.42 18.94 -13.16
CA VAL A 161 -1.79 18.23 -14.40
C VAL A 161 -1.98 19.21 -15.59
N LEU A 162 -2.05 20.50 -15.29
CA LEU A 162 -2.36 21.55 -16.26
C LEU A 162 -1.28 22.63 -16.41
N ASP A 163 -0.18 22.55 -15.66
CA ASP A 163 0.91 23.52 -15.82
C ASP A 163 1.86 23.06 -16.92
N PRO A 164 2.01 23.79 -18.04
CA PRO A 164 2.92 23.43 -19.13
C PRO A 164 4.39 23.40 -18.70
N ASP A 165 4.72 24.04 -17.59
CA ASP A 165 6.06 24.11 -17.04
C ASP A 165 6.36 23.02 -16.01
N PHE A 166 5.43 22.11 -15.86
CA PHE A 166 5.55 20.95 -15.01
C PHE A 166 6.79 20.12 -15.36
N GLY A 167 7.63 19.92 -14.41
CA GLY A 167 8.78 19.03 -14.54
C GLY A 167 10.14 19.71 -14.63
N THR A 168 10.23 21.04 -14.70
CA THR A 168 11.53 21.72 -14.60
C THR A 168 11.87 22.10 -13.16
N PRO A 169 13.10 21.85 -12.69
CA PRO A 169 13.53 22.23 -11.36
C PRO A 169 13.39 23.73 -11.06
N GLU A 170 13.45 24.54 -12.09
CA GLU A 170 13.36 25.99 -12.02
C GLU A 170 11.95 26.49 -11.74
N TYR A 171 10.97 25.63 -11.99
CA TYR A 171 9.55 26.02 -11.95
C TYR A 171 8.83 25.80 -10.64
N ASN A 172 9.46 25.22 -9.64
CA ASN A 172 8.83 25.05 -8.35
C ASN A 172 9.66 25.61 -7.20
N PRO A 173 9.77 26.94 -7.15
CA PRO A 173 10.47 27.58 -6.05
C PRO A 173 9.80 27.20 -4.72
N PRO A 174 10.56 27.21 -3.62
CA PRO A 174 10.05 26.78 -2.30
C PRO A 174 8.73 27.42 -1.89
N GLU A 175 8.49 28.66 -2.31
CA GLU A 175 7.26 29.42 -2.00
C GLU A 175 6.00 28.91 -2.74
N LYS A 176 6.17 28.14 -3.81
CA LYS A 176 5.04 27.58 -4.59
C LYS A 176 4.71 26.12 -4.20
N ARG A 177 5.45 25.53 -3.28
CA ARG A 177 5.25 24.13 -2.88
C ARG A 177 4.11 24.01 -1.89
N ASN A 178 3.27 23.00 -2.08
CA ASN A 178 2.14 22.76 -1.17
C ASN A 178 2.55 22.13 0.16
N ASN A 179 3.67 21.45 0.21
CA ASN A 179 4.19 20.78 1.40
C ASN A 179 3.20 19.76 2.02
N VAL A 180 2.49 19.04 1.17
CA VAL A 180 1.48 18.05 1.61
C VAL A 180 2.02 16.63 1.71
N VAL A 181 3.30 16.42 1.40
CA VAL A 181 3.94 15.11 1.49
C VAL A 181 5.09 15.16 2.49
N ILE A 182 5.00 14.33 3.50
CA ILE A 182 5.99 14.20 4.57
C ILE A 182 6.81 12.93 4.32
N ARG A 183 8.13 13.03 4.37
CA ARG A 183 9.01 11.87 4.35
C ARG A 183 9.12 11.27 5.75
N VAL A 184 9.03 9.95 5.83
CA VAL A 184 8.91 9.22 7.10
C VAL A 184 9.81 7.97 7.11
N TRP A 185 10.07 7.44 8.29
CA TRP A 185 10.79 6.16 8.47
C TRP A 185 9.77 5.02 8.65
N GLY A 186 9.01 4.73 7.60
CA GLY A 186 7.87 3.82 7.63
C GLY A 186 8.21 2.38 7.99
N SER A 187 9.46 1.96 7.87
CA SER A 187 9.90 0.64 8.37
C SER A 187 9.65 0.43 9.86
N THR A 188 9.45 1.52 10.62
CA THR A 188 9.11 1.49 12.05
C THR A 188 7.61 1.36 12.30
N PHE A 189 6.76 1.61 11.31
CA PHE A 189 5.31 1.77 11.49
C PHE A 189 4.60 0.47 11.79
N LYS A 190 4.80 -0.56 10.99
CA LYS A 190 4.10 -1.84 11.20
C LYS A 190 4.43 -2.51 12.54
N PRO A 191 5.70 -2.55 12.99
CA PRO A 191 6.00 -3.01 14.35
C PRO A 191 5.31 -2.18 15.44
N ALA A 192 5.27 -0.86 15.31
CA ALA A 192 4.58 0.03 16.26
C ALA A 192 3.07 -0.25 16.29
N LEU A 193 2.42 -0.37 15.14
CA LEU A 193 0.99 -0.69 15.03
C LEU A 193 0.65 -2.05 15.64
N LYS A 194 1.45 -3.09 15.38
CA LYS A 194 1.23 -4.42 15.98
C LYS A 194 1.34 -4.36 17.50
N LYS A 195 2.37 -3.70 18.00
CA LYS A 195 2.59 -3.52 19.44
C LYS A 195 1.41 -2.78 20.08
N GLU A 196 0.90 -1.74 19.45
CA GLU A 196 -0.26 -1.00 19.96
C GLU A 196 -1.54 -1.85 19.94
N CYS A 197 -1.80 -2.62 18.87
CA CYS A 197 -2.90 -3.58 18.86
C CYS A 197 -2.82 -4.54 20.06
N GLN A 198 -1.64 -5.09 20.32
CA GLN A 198 -1.42 -5.98 21.47
C GLN A 198 -1.64 -5.27 22.81
N ARG A 199 -1.13 -4.04 22.96
CA ARG A 199 -1.30 -3.23 24.17
C ARG A 199 -2.78 -2.95 24.49
N LEU A 200 -3.59 -2.77 23.45
CA LEU A 200 -5.03 -2.52 23.56
C LEU A 200 -5.88 -3.80 23.69
N GLY A 201 -5.24 -4.97 23.74
CA GLY A 201 -5.93 -6.25 23.89
C GLY A 201 -6.62 -6.77 22.62
N VAL A 202 -6.24 -6.27 21.43
CA VAL A 202 -6.73 -6.82 20.17
C VAL A 202 -6.28 -8.27 20.02
N GLN A 203 -7.21 -9.18 19.73
CA GLN A 203 -6.91 -10.59 19.47
C GLN A 203 -6.41 -10.75 18.04
N ILE A 204 -5.10 -10.90 17.87
CA ILE A 204 -4.46 -11.04 16.55
C ILE A 204 -4.37 -12.51 16.16
N PHE A 205 -4.91 -12.85 14.99
CA PHE A 205 -4.86 -14.18 14.37
C PHE A 205 -3.97 -14.12 13.13
N ASP A 206 -2.66 -14.20 13.33
CA ASP A 206 -1.68 -14.33 12.24
C ASP A 206 -1.81 -15.71 11.57
N ARG A 207 -1.53 -15.81 10.29
CA ARG A 207 -1.67 -17.00 9.44
C ARG A 207 -3.11 -17.51 9.32
N VAL A 208 -4.08 -16.65 9.53
CA VAL A 208 -5.50 -16.95 9.31
C VAL A 208 -6.02 -16.14 8.13
N MET A 209 -6.38 -16.84 7.07
CA MET A 209 -6.98 -16.26 5.88
C MET A 209 -8.50 -16.21 6.05
N GLY A 210 -9.09 -15.02 5.96
CA GLY A 210 -10.55 -14.87 5.87
C GLY A 210 -11.08 -15.54 4.60
N THR A 211 -12.20 -16.24 4.69
CA THR A 211 -12.76 -17.03 3.57
C THR A 211 -14.15 -16.60 3.15
N SER A 212 -14.99 -16.17 4.07
CA SER A 212 -16.32 -15.64 3.77
C SER A 212 -16.82 -14.73 4.88
N VAL A 213 -17.61 -13.72 4.52
CA VAL A 213 -18.47 -12.98 5.45
C VAL A 213 -19.75 -13.78 5.67
N LEU A 214 -20.26 -13.76 6.90
CA LEU A 214 -21.49 -14.44 7.29
C LEU A 214 -22.63 -13.44 7.43
N ASN A 215 -23.78 -13.79 6.85
CA ASN A 215 -24.98 -12.96 6.90
C ASN A 215 -26.04 -13.59 7.81
N GLU A 216 -26.89 -12.75 8.41
CA GLU A 216 -28.01 -13.16 9.22
C GLU A 216 -28.95 -14.12 8.45
N GLY A 217 -29.26 -15.25 9.07
CA GLY A 217 -30.01 -16.33 8.43
C GLY A 217 -29.34 -16.96 7.21
N GLY A 218 -28.08 -16.67 6.93
CA GLY A 218 -27.36 -17.12 5.73
C GLY A 218 -27.83 -16.47 4.43
N LYS A 219 -28.58 -15.38 4.50
CA LYS A 219 -29.18 -14.70 3.36
C LYS A 219 -28.28 -13.59 2.85
N GLN A 220 -27.87 -13.66 1.59
CA GLN A 220 -27.10 -12.61 0.92
C GLN A 220 -27.82 -11.25 1.01
N GLY A 221 -27.08 -10.20 1.34
CA GLY A 221 -27.59 -8.84 1.54
C GLY A 221 -28.17 -8.58 2.93
N ALA A 222 -28.40 -9.61 3.75
CA ALA A 222 -28.81 -9.41 5.14
C ALA A 222 -27.61 -8.93 6.00
N ARG A 223 -27.93 -8.40 7.17
CA ARG A 223 -26.92 -7.90 8.14
C ARG A 223 -25.78 -8.90 8.35
N VAL A 224 -24.57 -8.39 8.50
CA VAL A 224 -23.40 -9.22 8.83
C VAL A 224 -23.48 -9.70 10.28
N VAL A 225 -23.12 -10.97 10.50
CA VAL A 225 -23.08 -11.62 11.82
C VAL A 225 -21.70 -12.21 12.13
N GLY A 226 -20.73 -11.99 11.26
CA GLY A 226 -19.36 -12.48 11.42
C GLY A 226 -18.67 -12.87 10.13
N ALA A 227 -17.67 -13.73 10.25
CA ALA A 227 -16.93 -14.27 9.11
C ALA A 227 -16.33 -15.64 9.43
N THR A 228 -15.79 -16.30 8.42
CA THR A 228 -15.02 -17.53 8.55
C THR A 228 -13.57 -17.32 8.10
N GLY A 229 -12.69 -18.17 8.60
CA GLY A 229 -11.28 -18.19 8.21
C GLY A 229 -10.68 -19.58 8.31
N ILE A 230 -9.53 -19.76 7.68
CA ILE A 230 -8.73 -20.98 7.77
C ILE A 230 -7.32 -20.64 8.20
N ASN A 231 -6.79 -21.41 9.14
CA ASN A 231 -5.39 -21.30 9.52
C ASN A 231 -4.51 -21.92 8.42
N ALA A 232 -3.70 -21.12 7.75
CA ALA A 232 -2.86 -21.55 6.62
C ALA A 232 -1.76 -22.56 7.01
N ARG A 233 -1.48 -22.73 8.31
CA ARG A 233 -0.48 -23.70 8.80
C ARG A 233 -1.10 -25.01 9.23
N THR A 234 -2.24 -24.96 9.90
CA THR A 234 -2.85 -26.15 10.50
C THR A 234 -4.05 -26.69 9.74
N GLY A 235 -4.69 -25.85 8.92
CA GLY A 235 -5.97 -26.18 8.30
C GLY A 235 -7.16 -26.10 9.24
N GLU A 236 -6.99 -25.66 10.50
CA GLU A 236 -8.09 -25.42 11.44
C GLU A 236 -9.06 -24.38 10.86
N PHE A 237 -10.35 -24.70 10.87
CA PHE A 237 -11.41 -23.81 10.41
C PHE A 237 -11.90 -22.92 11.56
N LEU A 238 -11.91 -21.61 11.35
CA LEU A 238 -12.28 -20.64 12.38
C LEU A 238 -13.58 -19.95 12.01
N ILE A 239 -14.42 -19.76 12.99
CA ILE A 239 -15.73 -19.10 12.87
C ILE A 239 -15.71 -17.91 13.82
N PHE A 240 -15.83 -16.70 13.28
CA PHE A 240 -15.85 -15.47 14.04
C PHE A 240 -17.28 -14.95 14.10
N ARG A 241 -17.86 -14.90 15.29
CA ARG A 241 -19.13 -14.22 15.52
C ARG A 241 -18.83 -12.77 15.88
N ALA A 242 -19.36 -11.84 15.11
CA ALA A 242 -19.09 -10.42 15.27
C ALA A 242 -20.29 -9.57 14.84
N LYS A 243 -20.54 -8.46 15.55
CA LYS A 243 -21.60 -7.49 15.22
C LYS A 243 -21.24 -6.63 14.01
N ALA A 244 -19.97 -6.40 13.78
CA ALA A 244 -19.46 -5.71 12.59
C ALA A 244 -18.19 -6.36 12.06
N VAL A 245 -18.02 -6.28 10.74
CA VAL A 245 -16.80 -6.72 10.03
C VAL A 245 -16.24 -5.55 9.23
N VAL A 246 -14.92 -5.32 9.33
CA VAL A 246 -14.19 -4.31 8.56
C VAL A 246 -13.25 -5.02 7.60
N ILE A 247 -13.44 -4.83 6.30
CA ILE A 247 -12.59 -5.41 5.25
C ILE A 247 -11.46 -4.44 4.92
N THR A 248 -10.22 -4.92 5.07
CA THR A 248 -8.99 -4.13 4.86
C THR A 248 -7.92 -4.96 4.12
N THR A 249 -8.35 -5.75 3.15
CA THR A 249 -7.55 -6.78 2.48
C THR A 249 -6.81 -6.29 1.25
N ALA A 250 -6.66 -5.01 1.09
CA ALA A 250 -6.07 -4.34 -0.06
C ALA A 250 -6.84 -4.56 -1.38
N SER A 251 -6.26 -4.10 -2.48
CA SER A 251 -6.84 -4.18 -3.82
C SER A 251 -6.69 -5.57 -4.46
N ALA A 252 -7.20 -5.72 -5.67
CA ALA A 252 -7.05 -6.92 -6.50
C ALA A 252 -5.82 -6.87 -7.42
N GLY A 253 -4.80 -6.06 -7.08
CA GLY A 253 -3.67 -5.78 -7.97
C GLY A 253 -3.00 -7.00 -8.59
N SER A 254 -2.83 -8.08 -7.82
CA SER A 254 -2.17 -9.30 -8.32
C SER A 254 -3.01 -10.14 -9.27
N LEU A 255 -4.29 -9.88 -9.43
CA LEU A 255 -5.13 -10.56 -10.43
C LEU A 255 -4.85 -10.11 -11.87
N TRP A 256 -4.24 -8.94 -12.03
CA TRP A 256 -4.05 -8.31 -13.32
C TRP A 256 -2.61 -8.44 -13.85
N LEU A 257 -1.82 -9.32 -13.26
CA LEU A 257 -0.49 -9.65 -13.76
C LEU A 257 -0.63 -10.44 -15.06
N MET A 258 -0.43 -9.77 -16.19
CA MET A 258 -0.72 -10.33 -17.51
C MET A 258 0.41 -11.19 -18.07
N SER A 259 1.64 -11.05 -17.58
CA SER A 259 2.76 -11.91 -17.94
C SER A 259 3.83 -11.98 -16.86
N MET A 260 4.62 -13.04 -16.87
CA MET A 260 5.76 -13.20 -15.96
C MET A 260 6.89 -12.23 -16.30
N GLU A 261 7.06 -11.89 -17.56
CA GLU A 261 8.04 -10.90 -18.01
C GLU A 261 7.67 -9.51 -17.48
N HIS A 262 6.42 -9.12 -17.60
CA HIS A 262 5.92 -7.89 -17.02
C HIS A 262 5.83 -7.96 -15.49
N GLY A 263 5.54 -9.10 -14.93
CA GLY A 263 5.59 -9.33 -13.48
C GLY A 263 6.98 -9.21 -12.88
N ALA A 264 8.03 -9.31 -13.69
CA ALA A 264 9.39 -9.00 -13.26
C ALA A 264 9.61 -7.50 -13.04
N TYR A 265 8.75 -6.66 -13.63
CA TYR A 265 8.82 -5.21 -13.51
C TYR A 265 7.97 -4.63 -12.39
N SER A 266 7.40 -5.47 -11.57
CA SER A 266 6.86 -4.98 -10.34
C SER A 266 5.37 -4.85 -10.13
N THR A 267 5.00 -5.43 -9.06
CA THR A 267 3.90 -4.88 -8.27
C THR A 267 4.51 -4.10 -7.11
N MET A 268 4.13 -2.87 -6.88
CA MET A 268 4.42 -2.13 -5.64
C MET A 268 3.81 -2.83 -4.42
N HIS A 269 3.03 -3.87 -4.63
CA HIS A 269 2.23 -4.50 -3.61
C HIS A 269 2.63 -5.94 -3.38
N ALA A 270 2.35 -6.39 -2.17
CA ALA A 270 2.49 -7.79 -1.83
C ALA A 270 1.75 -8.65 -2.87
N ARG A 271 2.44 -9.61 -3.49
CA ARG A 271 1.87 -10.53 -4.50
C ARG A 271 0.64 -11.32 -4.02
N THR A 272 0.34 -11.23 -2.75
CA THR A 272 -0.80 -11.86 -2.11
C THR A 272 -2.07 -10.99 -2.14
N THR A 273 -2.05 -9.81 -2.77
CA THR A 273 -3.22 -8.95 -2.93
C THR A 273 -4.08 -9.44 -4.09
N SER A 274 -4.96 -10.38 -3.83
CA SER A 274 -5.73 -11.14 -4.81
C SER A 274 -7.23 -10.82 -4.85
N GLY A 275 -7.65 -9.72 -4.21
CA GLY A 275 -9.06 -9.30 -4.21
C GLY A 275 -9.97 -10.14 -3.32
N ASP A 276 -9.42 -10.93 -2.41
CA ASP A 276 -10.19 -11.85 -1.56
C ASP A 276 -11.30 -11.12 -0.79
N GLY A 277 -11.01 -9.95 -0.21
CA GLY A 277 -11.99 -9.18 0.54
C GLY A 277 -13.11 -8.61 -0.33
N MET A 278 -12.79 -8.13 -1.53
CA MET A 278 -13.81 -7.69 -2.48
C MET A 278 -14.73 -8.85 -2.87
N ALA A 279 -14.17 -10.03 -3.12
CA ALA A 279 -14.95 -11.24 -3.42
C ALA A 279 -15.81 -11.66 -2.23
N MET A 280 -15.31 -11.56 -0.99
CA MET A 280 -16.10 -11.84 0.21
C MET A 280 -17.24 -10.85 0.39
N ALA A 281 -16.99 -9.55 0.20
CA ALA A 281 -17.99 -8.50 0.29
C ALA A 281 -19.11 -8.70 -0.78
N TRP A 282 -18.71 -8.95 -2.02
CA TRP A 282 -19.66 -9.20 -3.11
C TRP A 282 -20.53 -10.43 -2.84
N ARG A 283 -19.94 -11.53 -2.40
CA ARG A 283 -20.70 -12.73 -2.00
C ARG A 283 -21.63 -12.50 -0.83
N ALA A 284 -21.29 -11.58 0.07
CA ALA A 284 -22.16 -11.15 1.15
C ALA A 284 -23.29 -10.21 0.69
N GLY A 285 -23.24 -9.69 -0.53
CA GLY A 285 -24.25 -8.83 -1.13
C GLY A 285 -23.88 -7.36 -1.18
N ALA A 286 -22.62 -6.99 -0.85
CA ALA A 286 -22.17 -5.63 -0.98
C ALA A 286 -21.94 -5.24 -2.44
N GLU A 287 -22.20 -3.99 -2.77
CA GLU A 287 -21.94 -3.43 -4.09
C GLU A 287 -20.47 -3.09 -4.27
N LEU A 288 -20.00 -3.28 -5.50
CA LEU A 288 -18.68 -2.90 -5.96
C LEU A 288 -18.79 -1.79 -7.00
N THR A 289 -17.75 -0.97 -7.12
CA THR A 289 -17.72 0.14 -8.07
C THR A 289 -16.41 0.17 -8.86
N CYS A 290 -16.43 0.80 -10.03
CA CYS A 290 -15.28 0.98 -10.92
C CYS A 290 -14.57 -0.34 -11.31
N MET A 291 -15.32 -1.45 -11.38
CA MET A 291 -14.77 -2.79 -11.66
C MET A 291 -14.32 -2.96 -13.12
N GLU A 292 -14.72 -2.06 -14.01
CA GLU A 292 -14.24 -1.98 -15.40
C GLU A 292 -12.78 -1.54 -15.50
N LYS A 293 -12.26 -0.93 -14.44
CA LYS A 293 -10.87 -0.52 -14.37
C LYS A 293 -10.00 -1.67 -13.90
N ALA A 294 -9.12 -2.15 -14.75
CA ALA A 294 -8.12 -3.14 -14.37
C ALA A 294 -7.17 -2.56 -13.32
N GLY A 295 -6.85 -3.35 -12.33
CA GLY A 295 -5.74 -3.06 -11.43
C GLY A 295 -4.43 -2.98 -12.21
N SER A 296 -3.48 -2.19 -11.73
CA SER A 296 -2.31 -1.95 -12.53
C SER A 296 -1.14 -2.83 -12.18
N ILE A 297 -0.36 -3.00 -13.18
CA ILE A 297 1.05 -3.31 -13.06
C ILE A 297 1.76 -1.97 -12.93
N THR A 298 2.34 -1.70 -11.80
CA THR A 298 3.26 -0.58 -11.68
C THR A 298 4.58 -0.99 -12.29
N THR A 299 4.84 -0.49 -13.44
CA THR A 299 6.21 -0.44 -13.91
C THR A 299 6.83 0.80 -13.29
N GLY A 300 7.36 0.69 -12.13
CA GLY A 300 8.07 1.80 -11.56
C GLY A 300 9.28 2.20 -12.38
N THR A 301 9.72 3.37 -12.15
CA THR A 301 10.68 4.09 -12.96
C THR A 301 12.02 4.25 -12.28
N GLY A 302 12.14 3.84 -11.05
CA GLY A 302 13.37 3.98 -10.31
C GLY A 302 14.35 2.82 -10.51
N ILE A 303 15.28 2.70 -9.61
CA ILE A 303 16.15 1.54 -9.50
C ILE A 303 15.32 0.37 -9.05
N LYS A 304 15.27 -0.67 -9.87
CA LYS A 304 14.51 -1.85 -9.53
C LYS A 304 15.40 -3.05 -9.38
N HIS A 305 15.24 -3.70 -8.25
CA HIS A 305 15.75 -5.03 -8.11
C HIS A 305 14.87 -5.99 -8.92
N ARG A 306 15.49 -6.87 -9.66
CA ARG A 306 14.87 -7.84 -10.59
C ARG A 306 13.69 -8.62 -10.02
N TRP A 307 13.62 -8.80 -8.73
CA TRP A 307 12.66 -9.67 -8.06
C TRP A 307 11.67 -8.92 -7.18
N TYR A 308 11.90 -7.64 -7.01
CA TYR A 308 11.14 -6.83 -6.09
C TYR A 308 10.95 -5.44 -6.64
N THR A 309 9.86 -4.92 -6.29
CA THR A 309 9.41 -3.66 -6.77
C THR A 309 8.67 -2.99 -5.65
N GLY A 310 9.39 -2.23 -4.91
CA GLY A 310 8.83 -1.21 -4.07
C GLY A 310 8.68 0.07 -4.86
N ALA A 311 8.03 1.07 -4.30
CA ALA A 311 7.98 2.41 -4.85
C ALA A 311 9.30 3.18 -4.66
N GLY A 312 10.44 2.50 -4.86
CA GLY A 312 11.78 3.07 -4.73
C GLY A 312 12.03 4.30 -5.58
N ASP A 313 11.20 4.51 -6.55
CA ASP A 313 11.13 5.70 -7.38
C ASP A 313 10.76 6.97 -6.60
N ALA A 314 9.93 6.90 -5.58
CA ALA A 314 9.60 8.06 -4.75
C ALA A 314 10.82 8.62 -4.01
N SER A 315 11.76 7.77 -3.66
CA SER A 315 13.01 8.17 -3.00
C SER A 315 13.95 8.93 -3.91
N TYR A 316 13.81 8.77 -5.24
CA TYR A 316 14.66 9.43 -6.23
C TYR A 316 14.12 10.74 -6.77
N GLU A 317 13.07 11.27 -6.22
CA GLU A 317 12.41 12.46 -6.73
C GLU A 317 13.30 13.70 -6.79
N ASN A 318 14.32 13.73 -5.95
CA ASN A 318 15.27 14.82 -5.92
C ASN A 318 16.46 14.64 -6.87
N VAL A 319 16.53 13.50 -7.56
CA VAL A 319 17.64 13.18 -8.46
C VAL A 319 17.35 13.70 -9.86
N ALA A 320 18.27 14.46 -10.43
CA ALA A 320 18.20 14.84 -11.83
C ALA A 320 18.42 13.63 -12.72
N ILE A 321 17.72 13.54 -13.83
CA ILE A 321 17.95 12.49 -14.84
C ILE A 321 18.86 13.06 -15.92
N VAL A 322 19.89 12.30 -16.26
CA VAL A 322 20.83 12.61 -17.35
C VAL A 322 20.87 11.45 -18.34
N ASP A 323 21.25 11.76 -19.57
CA ASP A 323 21.50 10.77 -20.61
C ASP A 323 22.90 10.14 -20.47
N ALA A 324 23.23 9.18 -21.31
CA ALA A 324 24.55 8.51 -21.31
C ALA A 324 25.75 9.46 -21.54
N ASN A 325 25.52 10.67 -22.05
CA ASN A 325 26.53 11.69 -22.24
C ASN A 325 26.55 12.73 -21.10
N GLY A 326 25.72 12.56 -20.05
CA GLY A 326 25.61 13.49 -18.93
C GLY A 326 24.72 14.71 -19.24
N GLN A 327 24.02 14.71 -20.35
CA GLN A 327 23.09 15.79 -20.69
C GLN A 327 21.79 15.66 -19.86
N LYS A 328 21.41 16.72 -19.13
CA LYS A 328 20.17 16.75 -18.38
C LYS A 328 18.94 16.60 -19.29
N LEU A 329 18.01 15.76 -18.87
CA LEU A 329 16.68 15.72 -19.47
C LEU A 329 15.86 16.93 -19.03
N PRO A 330 14.84 17.33 -19.83
CA PRO A 330 14.07 18.54 -19.57
C PRO A 330 13.17 18.47 -18.35
N TYR A 331 13.06 17.33 -17.68
CA TYR A 331 12.35 17.21 -16.41
C TYR A 331 13.26 16.64 -15.31
N GLY A 332 13.05 17.11 -14.10
CA GLY A 332 14.05 16.93 -13.04
C GLY A 332 13.98 15.64 -12.31
N THR A 333 12.86 15.01 -12.13
CA THR A 333 12.74 13.88 -11.23
C THR A 333 11.72 12.89 -11.70
N GLN A 334 11.98 11.66 -11.39
CA GLN A 334 11.32 10.55 -12.02
C GLN A 334 10.17 9.95 -11.22
N GLY A 335 10.29 9.90 -9.91
CA GLY A 335 9.39 9.14 -9.06
C GLY A 335 7.92 9.45 -9.23
N TRP A 336 7.63 10.65 -9.57
CA TRP A 336 6.27 11.12 -9.73
C TRP A 336 5.55 10.59 -10.96
N ILE A 337 6.24 10.03 -11.89
CA ILE A 337 5.61 9.49 -13.08
C ILE A 337 4.74 8.28 -12.75
N ASP A 338 4.98 7.65 -11.64
CA ASP A 338 4.41 6.36 -11.34
C ASP A 338 3.24 6.31 -10.43
N ALA A 339 3.02 7.28 -9.65
CA ALA A 339 1.99 7.14 -8.65
C ALA A 339 0.57 7.15 -9.24
N GLY A 340 0.37 6.33 -10.22
CA GLY A 340 -0.93 5.86 -10.66
C GLY A 340 -1.90 6.85 -11.25
N THR A 341 -1.61 8.09 -11.11
CA THR A 341 -2.51 9.15 -11.56
C THR A 341 -1.85 10.03 -12.59
N GLN A 342 -0.57 9.80 -12.90
CA GLN A 342 0.21 10.81 -13.53
C GLN A 342 0.61 10.45 -14.94
N ILE A 343 0.37 11.42 -15.69
CA ILE A 343 0.77 11.51 -17.06
C ILE A 343 1.94 12.47 -17.03
N VAL A 344 3.13 12.02 -17.42
CA VAL A 344 4.08 12.95 -18.02
C VAL A 344 3.29 13.67 -19.09
N PRO A 345 3.27 15.00 -19.12
CA PRO A 345 2.56 15.70 -20.16
C PRO A 345 2.90 15.06 -21.52
N PRO A 346 1.93 14.73 -22.35
CA PRO A 346 2.21 14.04 -23.61
C PRO A 346 3.27 14.74 -24.44
N ALA A 347 3.30 16.07 -24.38
CA ALA A 347 4.29 16.90 -25.06
C ALA A 347 5.72 16.63 -24.57
N LEU A 348 5.93 16.43 -23.26
CA LEU A 348 7.25 16.18 -22.71
C LEU A 348 7.73 14.76 -23.00
N ASN A 349 6.85 13.77 -22.94
CA ASN A 349 7.13 12.43 -23.39
C ASN A 349 7.50 12.40 -24.88
N GLU A 350 6.78 13.14 -25.68
CA GLU A 350 7.02 13.26 -27.11
C GLU A 350 8.36 13.95 -27.39
N GLU A 351 8.73 14.97 -26.62
CA GLU A 351 10.02 15.64 -26.73
C GLU A 351 11.18 14.68 -26.43
N ILE A 352 11.08 13.90 -25.36
CA ILE A 352 12.12 12.93 -24.99
C ILE A 352 12.21 11.83 -26.05
N HIS A 353 11.08 11.31 -26.50
CA HIS A 353 11.05 10.30 -27.55
C HIS A 353 11.66 10.81 -28.86
N LYS A 354 11.27 12.00 -29.30
CA LYS A 354 11.90 12.66 -30.45
C LYS A 354 13.38 12.92 -30.23
N GLY A 355 13.77 13.29 -29.03
CA GLY A 355 15.15 13.48 -28.64
C GLY A 355 16.00 12.21 -28.74
N ILE A 356 15.44 11.07 -28.33
CA ILE A 356 16.10 9.77 -28.49
C ILE A 356 16.23 9.41 -29.98
N LEU A 357 15.14 9.52 -30.73
CA LEU A 357 15.13 9.18 -32.16
C LEU A 357 16.04 10.08 -33.00
N SER A 358 16.18 11.34 -32.65
CA SER A 358 17.06 12.29 -33.32
C SER A 358 18.51 12.25 -32.88
N GLY A 359 18.83 11.45 -31.87
CA GLY A 359 20.17 11.41 -31.28
C GLY A 359 20.49 12.61 -30.37
N LYS A 360 19.50 13.43 -30.01
CA LYS A 360 19.68 14.50 -29.02
C LYS A 360 19.97 13.94 -27.63
N TYR A 361 19.35 12.81 -27.28
CA TYR A 361 19.56 12.10 -26.04
C TYR A 361 20.07 10.69 -26.29
N ALA A 362 21.11 10.30 -25.58
CA ALA A 362 21.72 8.96 -25.68
C ALA A 362 21.25 8.04 -24.54
N LEU A 363 20.77 6.85 -24.89
CA LEU A 363 20.43 5.82 -23.90
C LEU A 363 21.71 5.09 -23.40
N PRO A 364 21.70 4.53 -22.18
CA PRO A 364 20.63 4.59 -21.17
C PRO A 364 20.61 5.91 -20.38
N PHE A 365 19.51 6.14 -19.63
CA PHE A 365 19.40 7.28 -18.75
C PHE A 365 19.82 6.91 -17.33
N TYR A 366 20.29 7.92 -16.57
CA TYR A 366 20.81 7.75 -15.23
C TYR A 366 20.25 8.78 -14.25
N GLY A 367 20.06 8.37 -13.02
CA GLY A 367 19.91 9.29 -11.89
C GLY A 367 21.28 9.84 -11.48
N ASP A 368 21.44 11.14 -11.55
CA ASP A 368 22.70 11.85 -11.29
C ASP A 368 22.88 12.17 -9.82
N PHE A 369 23.15 11.15 -9.01
CA PHE A 369 23.42 11.32 -7.58
C PHE A 369 24.65 12.17 -7.29
N PRO A 370 25.76 12.07 -8.04
CA PRO A 370 26.93 12.92 -7.82
C PRO A 370 26.67 14.40 -7.90
N ALA A 371 25.73 14.84 -8.74
CA ALA A 371 25.37 16.25 -8.87
C ALA A 371 24.48 16.79 -7.75
N MET A 372 24.00 15.94 -6.85
CA MET A 372 23.21 16.38 -5.70
C MET A 372 24.09 17.03 -4.65
N LYS A 373 23.53 18.00 -3.91
CA LYS A 373 24.11 18.48 -2.67
C LYS A 373 24.28 17.30 -1.69
N GLU A 374 25.41 17.23 -1.00
CA GLU A 374 25.74 16.09 -0.13
C GLU A 374 24.64 15.77 0.90
N THR A 375 24.09 16.80 1.55
CA THR A 375 23.04 16.64 2.54
C THR A 375 21.77 16.03 1.94
N ASP A 376 21.41 16.46 0.75
CA ASP A 376 20.21 15.98 0.04
C ASP A 376 20.42 14.55 -0.49
N ARG A 377 21.61 14.27 -1.02
CA ARG A 377 22.01 12.92 -1.43
C ARG A 377 21.96 11.96 -0.26
N ARG A 378 22.53 12.32 0.89
CA ARG A 378 22.51 11.50 2.10
C ARG A 378 21.09 11.29 2.61
N ALA A 379 20.26 12.33 2.64
CA ALA A 379 18.86 12.21 3.04
C ALA A 379 18.09 11.28 2.11
N THR A 380 18.23 11.45 0.80
CA THR A 380 17.61 10.58 -0.21
C THR A 380 18.04 9.13 -0.01
N TRP A 381 19.34 8.87 0.09
CA TRP A 381 19.87 7.51 0.23
C TRP A 381 19.43 6.83 1.52
N LYS A 382 19.50 7.53 2.64
CA LYS A 382 19.10 6.97 3.94
C LYS A 382 17.59 6.77 4.08
N LEU A 383 16.78 7.64 3.50
CA LEU A 383 15.32 7.46 3.52
C LEU A 383 14.87 6.34 2.60
N MET A 384 15.60 6.04 1.52
CA MET A 384 15.35 4.85 0.70
C MET A 384 15.41 3.55 1.50
N LEU A 385 16.24 3.47 2.53
CA LEU A 385 16.32 2.31 3.41
C LEU A 385 15.02 2.07 4.21
N THR A 386 14.15 3.05 4.27
CA THR A 386 12.88 2.97 5.00
C THR A 386 11.68 2.70 4.10
N GLU A 387 11.89 2.71 2.79
CA GLU A 387 10.86 2.45 1.82
C GLU A 387 10.52 0.97 1.70
N GLU A 388 9.44 0.68 1.01
CA GLU A 388 8.86 -0.65 0.89
C GLU A 388 9.90 -1.72 0.56
N SER A 389 9.98 -2.68 1.36
CA SER A 389 10.73 -3.94 1.50
C SER A 389 11.96 -4.20 0.67
N THR A 390 12.07 -3.59 -0.44
CA THR A 390 13.03 -4.00 -1.46
C THR A 390 14.12 -2.98 -1.62
N THR A 391 13.82 -1.76 -1.27
CA THR A 391 14.77 -0.69 -1.38
C THR A 391 15.91 -0.88 -0.37
N LYS A 392 15.60 -1.35 0.85
CA LYS A 392 16.64 -1.66 1.83
C LYS A 392 17.62 -2.71 1.32
N VAL A 393 17.12 -3.87 0.89
CA VAL A 393 17.97 -4.95 0.36
C VAL A 393 18.75 -4.49 -0.87
N MET A 394 18.12 -3.72 -1.74
CA MET A 394 18.77 -3.18 -2.93
C MET A 394 19.88 -2.20 -2.57
N VAL A 395 19.62 -1.25 -1.67
CA VAL A 395 20.62 -0.27 -1.22
C VAL A 395 21.80 -0.97 -0.54
N GLU A 396 21.52 -1.91 0.38
CA GLU A 396 22.54 -2.70 1.04
C GLU A 396 23.38 -3.50 0.03
N SER A 397 22.75 -4.16 -0.95
CA SER A 397 23.46 -4.91 -1.99
C SER A 397 24.30 -4.00 -2.90
N MET A 398 23.84 -2.78 -3.16
CA MET A 398 24.60 -1.80 -3.93
C MET A 398 25.83 -1.32 -3.14
N GLU A 399 25.67 -1.00 -1.86
CA GLU A 399 26.76 -0.61 -0.98
C GLU A 399 27.80 -1.74 -0.84
N GLU A 400 27.36 -2.97 -0.65
CA GLU A 400 28.20 -4.15 -0.64
C GLU A 400 28.92 -4.36 -1.99
N GLY A 401 28.24 -4.03 -3.09
CA GLY A 401 28.81 -4.04 -4.44
C GLY A 401 29.77 -2.90 -4.75
N GLY A 402 29.99 -1.98 -3.80
CA GLY A 402 30.92 -0.86 -3.92
C GLY A 402 30.31 0.40 -4.53
N PHE A 403 28.98 0.48 -4.66
CA PHE A 403 28.31 1.71 -5.11
C PHE A 403 28.50 2.85 -4.11
N ASP A 404 28.90 3.99 -4.63
CA ASP A 404 29.06 5.24 -3.88
C ASP A 404 28.29 6.37 -4.58
N GLY A 405 27.17 6.79 -4.01
CA GLY A 405 26.33 7.86 -4.57
C GLY A 405 27.04 9.20 -4.76
N ALA A 406 28.22 9.39 -4.15
CA ALA A 406 29.04 10.60 -4.40
C ALA A 406 29.77 10.54 -5.75
N ARG A 407 29.94 9.36 -6.34
CA ARG A 407 30.70 9.12 -7.57
C ARG A 407 29.87 8.47 -8.67
N ASP A 408 28.94 7.64 -8.26
CA ASP A 408 28.29 6.70 -9.15
C ASP A 408 26.86 7.15 -9.48
N GLN A 409 26.51 7.02 -10.74
CA GLN A 409 25.16 7.27 -11.22
C GLN A 409 24.38 5.97 -11.22
N ILE A 410 23.06 6.06 -11.08
CA ILE A 410 22.16 4.90 -11.08
C ILE A 410 21.38 4.86 -12.39
N MET A 411 21.44 3.76 -13.11
CA MET A 411 20.73 3.57 -14.34
C MET A 411 19.21 3.56 -14.13
N SER A 412 18.50 4.38 -14.87
CA SER A 412 17.04 4.41 -14.90
C SER A 412 16.49 3.41 -15.90
N TYR A 413 15.68 2.47 -15.44
CA TYR A 413 15.09 1.44 -16.30
C TYR A 413 13.93 1.94 -17.18
N LYS A 414 13.34 3.04 -16.85
CA LYS A 414 12.09 3.50 -17.50
C LYS A 414 12.21 3.67 -19.01
N PHE A 415 13.36 4.07 -19.47
CA PHE A 415 13.55 4.41 -20.88
C PHE A 415 14.41 3.37 -21.62
N LEU A 416 14.86 2.33 -20.94
CA LEU A 416 15.68 1.28 -21.55
C LEU A 416 14.98 0.53 -22.68
N GLU A 417 13.68 0.43 -22.62
CA GLU A 417 12.89 -0.33 -23.59
C GLU A 417 12.36 0.53 -24.73
N GLY A 418 12.75 1.79 -24.82
CA GLY A 418 12.23 2.72 -25.82
C GLY A 418 10.74 3.00 -25.68
N GLN A 419 10.14 2.55 -24.60
CA GLN A 419 8.73 2.68 -24.32
C GLN A 419 8.46 3.91 -23.46
N VAL A 420 8.46 5.04 -24.08
CA VAL A 420 7.79 6.23 -23.54
C VAL A 420 6.30 6.08 -23.84
N SER A 421 5.71 4.99 -23.40
CA SER A 421 4.28 4.76 -23.64
C SER A 421 3.46 5.33 -22.50
N PRO A 422 2.53 6.25 -22.78
CA PRO A 422 1.55 6.69 -21.80
C PRO A 422 0.60 5.57 -21.33
N GLN A 423 0.69 4.38 -21.91
CA GLN A 423 -0.14 3.23 -21.57
C GLN A 423 0.36 2.48 -20.32
N TRP A 424 1.58 2.70 -19.90
CA TRP A 424 2.17 2.11 -18.70
C TRP A 424 1.82 2.92 -17.45
N ARG A 425 0.60 3.38 -17.43
CA ARG A 425 0.13 4.06 -16.25
C ARG A 425 -0.19 3.05 -15.20
N ASN A 426 0.32 3.37 -14.12
CA ASN A 426 -0.14 2.93 -12.85
C ASN A 426 -1.64 3.19 -12.72
N ALA A 427 -2.45 2.30 -13.18
CA ALA A 427 -3.82 2.30 -12.78
C ALA A 427 -3.88 1.58 -11.43
N ASN A 428 -3.36 2.21 -10.37
CA ASN A 428 -3.56 1.69 -9.05
C ASN A 428 -5.04 1.54 -8.83
N ASN A 429 -5.48 0.34 -8.59
CA ASN A 429 -6.84 -0.06 -8.30
C ASN A 429 -7.75 -0.22 -9.51
N GLY A 430 -7.94 -1.43 -9.91
CA GLY A 430 -9.26 -1.86 -10.35
C GLY A 430 -10.22 -1.55 -9.23
N GLY A 431 -11.45 -1.22 -9.52
CA GLY A 431 -12.54 -0.97 -8.60
C GLY A 431 -12.41 -1.34 -7.13
N GLY A 432 -13.43 -1.19 -6.39
CA GLY A 432 -13.42 -1.49 -4.97
C GLY A 432 -14.82 -1.60 -4.37
N ILE A 433 -14.88 -1.76 -3.09
CA ILE A 433 -16.14 -1.84 -2.35
C ILE A 433 -16.74 -0.45 -2.25
N LEU A 434 -18.01 -0.32 -2.65
CA LEU A 434 -18.78 0.91 -2.51
C LEU A 434 -19.14 1.15 -1.04
N THR A 435 -18.92 2.37 -0.56
CA THR A 435 -19.21 2.76 0.82
C THR A 435 -19.86 4.14 0.89
N ASP A 436 -20.57 4.38 1.98
CA ASP A 436 -21.09 5.68 2.36
C ASP A 436 -20.06 6.52 3.14
N TRP A 437 -20.49 7.67 3.69
CA TRP A 437 -19.66 8.58 4.49
C TRP A 437 -19.15 7.97 5.81
N ASP A 438 -19.77 6.92 6.30
CA ASP A 438 -19.31 6.18 7.48
C ASP A 438 -18.37 5.02 7.12
N LEU A 439 -17.98 4.91 5.84
CA LEU A 439 -17.26 3.77 5.28
C LEU A 439 -18.00 2.44 5.46
N LYS A 440 -19.33 2.51 5.63
CA LYS A 440 -20.21 1.36 5.66
C LYS A 440 -20.59 0.97 4.23
N THR A 441 -20.61 -0.31 3.93
CA THR A 441 -21.04 -0.84 2.64
C THR A 441 -22.56 -0.85 2.53
N THR A 442 -23.10 -1.29 1.39
CA THR A 442 -24.54 -1.50 1.21
C THR A 442 -25.12 -2.63 2.07
N VAL A 443 -24.27 -3.41 2.75
CA VAL A 443 -24.68 -4.47 3.69
C VAL A 443 -24.50 -3.98 5.12
N ASP A 444 -25.53 -4.06 5.91
CA ASP A 444 -25.52 -3.60 7.31
C ASP A 444 -24.49 -4.39 8.15
N GLY A 445 -23.73 -3.66 8.98
CA GLY A 445 -22.63 -4.23 9.79
C GLY A 445 -21.34 -4.53 9.01
N LEU A 446 -21.28 -4.25 7.70
CA LEU A 446 -20.07 -4.43 6.89
C LEU A 446 -19.44 -3.08 6.52
N TYR A 447 -18.16 -2.95 6.82
CA TYR A 447 -17.33 -1.76 6.56
C TYR A 447 -16.16 -2.11 5.67
N ALA A 448 -15.58 -1.12 5.02
CA ALA A 448 -14.36 -1.28 4.25
C ALA A 448 -13.43 -0.08 4.43
N ALA A 449 -12.10 -0.32 4.38
CA ALA A 449 -11.11 0.75 4.47
C ALA A 449 -9.80 0.38 3.76
N GLY A 450 -8.99 1.39 3.51
CA GLY A 450 -7.75 1.24 2.77
C GLY A 450 -8.00 0.97 1.28
N THR A 451 -7.05 0.37 0.62
CA THR A 451 -7.10 0.12 -0.83
C THR A 451 -8.11 -0.97 -1.25
N THR A 452 -8.90 -1.49 -0.33
CA THR A 452 -10.12 -2.25 -0.65
C THR A 452 -11.23 -1.35 -1.22
N LEU A 453 -11.17 -0.06 -0.91
CA LEU A 453 -11.93 0.99 -1.57
C LEU A 453 -11.31 1.28 -2.94
N TYR A 454 -12.09 1.84 -3.86
CA TYR A 454 -11.51 2.34 -5.10
C TYR A 454 -10.80 3.68 -4.85
N CYS A 455 -9.49 3.73 -4.97
CA CYS A 455 -8.72 4.97 -4.75
C CYS A 455 -7.29 4.82 -5.25
N PRO A 456 -6.52 5.91 -5.32
CA PRO A 456 -5.07 5.82 -5.42
C PRO A 456 -4.49 5.04 -4.24
N GLU A 457 -3.50 4.21 -4.50
CA GLU A 457 -2.84 3.44 -3.45
C GLU A 457 -1.87 4.31 -2.68
N ASP A 458 -2.12 4.42 -1.37
CA ASP A 458 -1.34 5.28 -0.49
C ASP A 458 -1.44 4.74 0.94
N HIS A 459 -0.32 4.64 1.62
CA HIS A 459 -0.26 4.19 3.01
C HIS A 459 -1.00 5.14 3.96
N SER A 460 -0.95 6.43 3.67
CA SER A 460 -1.63 7.46 4.45
C SER A 460 -3.14 7.40 4.28
N PHE A 461 -3.64 7.13 3.07
CA PHE A 461 -5.04 6.83 2.83
C PHE A 461 -5.51 5.60 3.61
N CYS A 462 -4.68 4.54 3.62
CA CYS A 462 -4.96 3.35 4.40
C CYS A 462 -5.06 3.63 5.90
N ALA A 463 -4.17 4.45 6.44
CA ALA A 463 -4.18 4.81 7.85
C ALA A 463 -5.41 5.64 8.23
N ALA A 464 -5.69 6.70 7.48
CA ALA A 464 -6.79 7.62 7.74
C ALA A 464 -8.15 6.91 7.63
N THR A 465 -8.39 6.20 6.52
CA THR A 465 -9.65 5.48 6.33
C THR A 465 -9.80 4.31 7.30
N GLY A 466 -8.70 3.59 7.62
CA GLY A 466 -8.71 2.54 8.64
C GLY A 466 -9.08 3.09 10.02
N ARG A 467 -8.43 4.18 10.45
CA ARG A 467 -8.74 4.87 11.71
C ARG A 467 -10.20 5.30 11.76
N TYR A 468 -10.72 5.85 10.69
CA TYR A 468 -12.09 6.31 10.59
C TYR A 468 -13.09 5.15 10.63
N ALA A 469 -12.92 4.11 9.81
CA ALA A 469 -13.79 2.93 9.77
C ALA A 469 -13.84 2.21 11.13
N GLY A 470 -12.71 2.10 11.82
CA GLY A 470 -12.66 1.49 13.14
C GLY A 470 -13.53 2.22 14.17
N ARG A 471 -13.53 3.57 14.16
CA ARG A 471 -14.41 4.37 15.04
C ARG A 471 -15.88 4.16 14.69
N LYS A 472 -16.21 4.14 13.40
CA LYS A 472 -17.61 3.96 12.93
C LYS A 472 -18.13 2.56 13.24
N ALA A 473 -17.35 1.53 13.01
CA ALA A 473 -17.69 0.15 13.38
C ALA A 473 -17.90 0.01 14.90
N ALA A 474 -17.02 0.61 15.71
CA ALA A 474 -17.18 0.59 17.16
C ALA A 474 -18.43 1.32 17.64
N ALA A 475 -18.79 2.44 17.03
CA ALA A 475 -20.04 3.15 17.34
C ALA A 475 -21.25 2.29 17.00
N TYR A 476 -21.24 1.65 15.83
CA TYR A 476 -22.32 0.77 15.38
C TYR A 476 -22.54 -0.39 16.35
N VAL A 477 -21.49 -1.13 16.75
CA VAL A 477 -21.66 -2.34 17.59
C VAL A 477 -22.18 -2.06 18.98
N LYS A 478 -22.01 -0.84 19.50
CA LYS A 478 -22.58 -0.42 20.79
C LYS A 478 -24.11 -0.35 20.78
N ALA A 479 -24.71 -0.09 19.63
CA ALA A 479 -26.15 -0.02 19.44
C ALA A 479 -26.73 -1.26 18.74
N ALA A 480 -25.89 -2.06 18.09
CA ALA A 480 -26.33 -3.21 17.33
C ALA A 480 -26.81 -4.35 18.25
N PRO A 481 -27.91 -5.03 17.89
CA PRO A 481 -28.39 -6.21 18.64
C PRO A 481 -27.38 -7.36 18.53
N GLU A 482 -27.56 -8.34 19.42
CA GLU A 482 -26.79 -9.59 19.36
C GLU A 482 -27.00 -10.30 18.02
N VAL A 483 -26.02 -11.10 17.63
CA VAL A 483 -26.00 -11.79 16.35
C VAL A 483 -25.92 -13.29 16.52
N GLU A 484 -26.59 -14.03 15.62
CA GLU A 484 -26.55 -15.47 15.58
C GLU A 484 -26.01 -15.93 14.21
N ILE A 485 -25.17 -16.96 14.25
CA ILE A 485 -24.54 -17.54 13.08
C ILE A 485 -25.47 -18.58 12.46
N CYS A 486 -25.72 -18.49 11.17
CA CYS A 486 -26.38 -19.54 10.40
C CYS A 486 -25.45 -20.72 10.16
N ARG A 487 -25.66 -21.84 10.86
CA ARG A 487 -24.82 -23.03 10.74
C ARG A 487 -24.73 -23.56 9.31
N ALA A 488 -25.83 -23.55 8.57
CA ALA A 488 -25.85 -24.03 7.18
C ALA A 488 -24.92 -23.21 6.27
N GLN A 489 -24.80 -21.90 6.49
CA GLN A 489 -23.85 -21.05 5.75
C GLN A 489 -22.40 -21.42 6.10
N VAL A 490 -22.11 -21.66 7.36
CA VAL A 490 -20.79 -22.08 7.85
C VAL A 490 -20.40 -23.43 7.25
N ASP A 491 -21.30 -24.41 7.28
CA ASP A 491 -21.05 -25.76 6.75
C ASP A 491 -20.78 -25.74 5.25
N LYS A 492 -21.55 -24.96 4.50
CA LYS A 492 -21.34 -24.75 3.07
C LYS A 492 -19.97 -24.17 2.78
N GLU A 493 -19.57 -23.16 3.54
CA GLU A 493 -18.26 -22.51 3.37
C GLU A 493 -17.11 -23.42 3.77
N LYS A 494 -17.24 -24.14 4.88
CA LYS A 494 -16.26 -25.14 5.30
C LYS A 494 -16.03 -26.21 4.24
N ALA A 495 -17.13 -26.75 3.69
CA ALA A 495 -17.07 -27.73 2.60
C ALA A 495 -16.34 -27.16 1.36
N ARG A 496 -16.62 -25.91 1.00
CA ARG A 496 -15.95 -25.23 -0.12
C ARG A 496 -14.46 -25.09 0.11
N VAL A 497 -14.06 -24.64 1.31
CA VAL A 497 -12.66 -24.37 1.65
C VAL A 497 -11.85 -25.66 1.72
N LEU A 498 -12.43 -26.73 2.27
CA LEU A 498 -11.76 -28.01 2.44
C LEU A 498 -11.89 -28.95 1.22
N ALA A 499 -12.66 -28.57 0.20
CA ALA A 499 -12.85 -29.41 -1.00
C ALA A 499 -11.53 -29.88 -1.65
N PRO A 500 -10.45 -29.07 -1.74
CA PRO A 500 -9.20 -29.55 -2.30
C PRO A 500 -8.55 -30.70 -1.52
N THR A 501 -8.79 -30.80 -0.21
CA THR A 501 -8.20 -31.85 0.65
C THR A 501 -8.89 -33.22 0.48
N THR A 502 -10.06 -33.26 -0.13
CA THR A 502 -10.86 -34.47 -0.35
C THR A 502 -10.81 -34.96 -1.80
N ARG A 503 -10.09 -34.29 -2.69
CA ARG A 503 -9.95 -34.70 -4.08
C ARG A 503 -9.13 -35.99 -4.16
N THR A 504 -9.69 -36.99 -4.85
CA THR A 504 -9.06 -38.31 -5.09
C THR A 504 -8.54 -38.45 -6.51
N SER A 505 -8.88 -37.54 -7.42
CA SER A 505 -8.45 -37.54 -8.82
C SER A 505 -8.48 -36.11 -9.40
N GLY A 506 -7.75 -35.93 -10.48
CA GLY A 506 -7.64 -34.65 -11.20
C GLY A 506 -6.43 -33.82 -10.78
N ILE A 507 -5.99 -32.93 -11.68
CA ILE A 507 -4.93 -31.93 -11.43
C ILE A 507 -5.52 -30.77 -10.66
#